data_5c1c201d1ad84f9f1e2e19b80c1cd318
#
_entry.id   5c1c201d1ad84f9f1e2e19b80c1cd318
#
_cell.length_a   1.000
_cell.length_b   1.000
_cell.length_c   1.000
_cell.angle_alpha   90.00
_cell.angle_beta   90.00
_cell.angle_gamma   90.00
#
_symmetry.space_group_name_H-M   'P 1'
#
loop_
_entity.id
_entity.type
_entity.pdbx_description
1 polymer ?
#
loop_
_entity_poly.entity_id
_entity_poly.type
_entity_poly.pdbx_seq_one_letter_code
_entity_poly.pdbx_strand_id
1 'polypeptide(L)'
;MTTKIFVNLAVKSLDKSIEFFKALGFAFNLQFTDETAACMVISDDGYAMLLTEAKFKEFTRKEIADATKTTEVLTCLAVDSKDEVNRIVDTALEAGATEARKPMDYGFMFGRSFNDLDGHIWEIIWMDPSHVQQ
;
A
#
# COMPACT_ATOMS: atom_id res chain seq x y z
N MET A 1 -3.98 -22.57 -12.50
CA MET A 1 -2.75 -21.80 -12.20
C MET A 1 -3.14 -20.40 -11.74
N THR A 2 -2.55 -19.95 -10.66
CA THR A 2 -2.85 -18.64 -10.11
C THR A 2 -1.70 -17.68 -10.35
N THR A 3 -1.99 -16.52 -10.90
CA THR A 3 -0.99 -15.48 -11.11
C THR A 3 -0.87 -14.66 -9.83
N LYS A 4 0.35 -14.45 -9.38
CA LYS A 4 0.63 -13.59 -8.23
C LYS A 4 1.18 -12.26 -8.73
N ILE A 5 0.82 -11.18 -8.02
CA ILE A 5 1.33 -9.86 -8.35
C ILE A 5 2.22 -9.37 -7.21
N PHE A 6 3.36 -8.79 -7.58
CA PHE A 6 4.30 -8.16 -6.65
C PHE A 6 4.51 -6.73 -7.11
N VAL A 7 3.99 -5.77 -6.38
CA VAL A 7 4.23 -4.36 -6.64
C VAL A 7 5.48 -3.95 -5.87
N ASN A 8 6.48 -3.45 -6.56
CA ASN A 8 7.75 -3.05 -5.94
C ASN A 8 7.77 -1.54 -5.73
N LEU A 9 8.04 -1.11 -4.52
CA LEU A 9 8.08 0.29 -4.14
C LEU A 9 9.40 0.63 -3.48
N ALA A 10 10.00 1.76 -3.86
CA ALA A 10 11.22 2.23 -3.23
C ALA A 10 10.88 2.97 -1.95
N VAL A 11 11.61 2.69 -0.88
CA VAL A 11 11.43 3.35 0.42
C VAL A 11 12.76 3.87 0.94
N LYS A 12 12.72 4.97 1.68
CA LYS A 12 13.94 5.56 2.23
C LYS A 12 14.41 4.86 3.49
N SER A 13 13.48 4.38 4.32
CA SER A 13 13.80 3.62 5.52
C SER A 13 12.97 2.36 5.55
N LEU A 14 13.60 1.22 5.27
CA LEU A 14 12.89 -0.04 5.24
C LEU A 14 12.31 -0.40 6.61
N ASP A 15 13.08 -0.19 7.68
CA ASP A 15 12.62 -0.51 9.03
C ASP A 15 11.38 0.30 9.41
N LYS A 16 11.38 1.60 9.13
CA LYS A 16 10.22 2.45 9.43
C LYS A 16 8.99 2.06 8.61
N SER A 17 9.20 1.71 7.35
CA SER A 17 8.10 1.28 6.49
C SER A 17 7.50 -0.04 6.95
N ILE A 18 8.34 -0.99 7.38
CA ILE A 18 7.86 -2.26 7.93
C ILE A 18 7.00 -2.00 9.17
N GLU A 19 7.49 -1.17 10.10
CA GLU A 19 6.72 -0.83 11.30
C GLU A 19 5.39 -0.17 10.95
N PHE A 20 5.42 0.75 9.98
CA PHE A 20 4.23 1.46 9.54
C PHE A 20 3.15 0.48 9.04
N PHE A 21 3.52 -0.40 8.10
CA PHE A 21 2.54 -1.32 7.53
C PHE A 21 2.12 -2.41 8.51
N LYS A 22 3.00 -2.82 9.43
CA LYS A 22 2.60 -3.74 10.50
C LYS A 22 1.54 -3.11 11.40
N ALA A 23 1.65 -1.82 11.68
CA ALA A 23 0.65 -1.12 12.48
C ALA A 23 -0.72 -1.13 11.81
N LEU A 24 -0.76 -1.13 10.47
CA LEU A 24 -2.00 -1.21 9.71
C LEU A 24 -2.59 -2.62 9.67
N GLY A 25 -1.82 -3.61 10.11
CA GLY A 25 -2.28 -4.99 10.16
C GLY A 25 -1.70 -5.91 9.09
N PHE A 26 -0.79 -5.43 8.26
CA PHE A 26 -0.18 -6.27 7.22
C PHE A 26 0.92 -7.15 7.81
N ALA A 27 0.96 -8.40 7.34
CA ALA A 27 2.01 -9.34 7.68
C ALA A 27 3.13 -9.28 6.64
N PHE A 28 4.31 -9.74 7.02
CA PHE A 28 5.45 -9.82 6.12
C PHE A 28 5.93 -11.26 6.03
N ASN A 29 6.30 -11.68 4.81
CA ASN A 29 6.88 -12.99 4.58
C ASN A 29 8.37 -12.91 4.90
N LEU A 30 8.77 -13.49 6.03
CA LEU A 30 10.16 -13.40 6.51
C LEU A 30 11.14 -14.14 5.62
N GLN A 31 10.68 -15.15 4.88
CA GLN A 31 11.53 -15.89 3.95
C GLN A 31 12.05 -14.98 2.83
N PHE A 32 11.27 -13.97 2.45
CA PHE A 32 11.63 -13.04 1.39
C PHE A 32 11.88 -11.63 1.92
N THR A 33 12.26 -11.51 3.18
CA THR A 33 12.55 -10.22 3.82
C THR A 33 13.99 -10.25 4.36
N ASP A 34 14.76 -9.21 4.01
CA ASP A 34 16.11 -9.02 4.53
C ASP A 34 16.36 -7.52 4.75
N GLU A 35 17.61 -7.10 4.88
CA GLU A 35 17.94 -5.70 5.13
C GLU A 35 17.73 -4.78 3.93
N THR A 36 17.48 -5.35 2.73
CA THR A 36 17.29 -4.56 1.50
C THR A 36 15.87 -4.63 0.95
N ALA A 37 15.07 -5.61 1.38
CA ALA A 37 13.75 -5.87 0.82
C ALA A 37 12.83 -6.47 1.87
N ALA A 38 11.58 -6.06 1.85
CA ALA A 38 10.55 -6.63 2.73
C ALA A 38 9.34 -7.03 1.88
N CYS A 39 8.90 -8.27 2.06
CA CYS A 39 7.75 -8.80 1.33
C CYS A 39 6.48 -8.63 2.17
N MET A 40 5.70 -7.62 1.84
CA MET A 40 4.42 -7.36 2.51
C MET A 40 3.33 -8.21 1.89
N VAL A 41 2.62 -8.97 2.70
CA VAL A 41 1.53 -9.84 2.24
C VAL A 41 0.23 -9.04 2.25
N ILE A 42 -0.38 -8.87 1.08
CA ILE A 42 -1.68 -8.21 0.96
C ILE A 42 -2.78 -9.27 0.94
N SER A 43 -2.58 -10.31 0.15
CA SER A 43 -3.49 -11.44 0.04
C SER A 43 -2.69 -12.66 -0.42
N ASP A 44 -3.37 -13.79 -0.64
CA ASP A 44 -2.69 -15.01 -1.11
C ASP A 44 -1.97 -14.82 -2.45
N ASP A 45 -2.47 -13.90 -3.27
CA ASP A 45 -1.94 -13.69 -4.61
C ASP A 45 -1.39 -12.28 -4.83
N GLY A 46 -1.48 -11.41 -3.84
CA GLY A 46 -1.04 -10.02 -3.95
C GLY A 46 -0.01 -9.63 -2.90
N TYR A 47 1.05 -8.99 -3.33
CA TYR A 47 2.17 -8.63 -2.47
C TYR A 47 2.70 -7.25 -2.84
N ALA A 48 3.31 -6.58 -1.87
CA ALA A 48 4.11 -5.39 -2.14
C ALA A 48 5.51 -5.63 -1.62
N MET A 49 6.50 -5.46 -2.49
CA MET A 49 7.90 -5.52 -2.09
C MET A 49 8.35 -4.11 -1.77
N LEU A 50 8.70 -3.88 -0.52
CA LEU A 50 9.30 -2.61 -0.12
C LEU A 50 10.80 -2.78 -0.23
N LEU A 51 11.42 -1.95 -1.07
CA LEU A 51 12.84 -2.08 -1.39
C LEU A 51 13.58 -0.83 -0.96
N THR A 52 14.78 -0.99 -0.41
CA THR A 52 15.65 0.19 -0.25
C THR A 52 15.88 0.80 -1.63
N GLU A 53 16.21 2.09 -1.68
CA GLU A 53 16.44 2.75 -2.97
C GLU A 53 17.58 2.09 -3.74
N ALA A 54 18.65 1.69 -3.06
CA ALA A 54 19.75 1.00 -3.71
C ALA A 54 19.31 -0.33 -4.32
N LYS A 55 18.46 -1.08 -3.62
CA LYS A 55 17.94 -2.34 -4.12
C LYS A 55 17.01 -2.12 -5.31
N PHE A 56 16.14 -1.13 -5.23
CA PHE A 56 15.24 -0.77 -6.31
C PHE A 56 16.00 -0.46 -7.60
N LYS A 57 17.11 0.27 -7.48
CA LYS A 57 17.92 0.67 -8.63
C LYS A 57 18.53 -0.53 -9.37
N GLU A 58 18.62 -1.70 -8.75
CA GLU A 58 19.10 -2.90 -9.42
C GLU A 58 18.12 -3.40 -10.48
N PHE A 59 16.85 -3.00 -10.41
CA PHE A 59 15.82 -3.50 -11.31
C PHE A 59 15.41 -2.51 -12.39
N THR A 60 15.99 -1.31 -12.41
CA THR A 60 15.66 -0.31 -13.42
C THR A 60 16.86 0.55 -13.75
N ARG A 61 16.94 1.00 -15.00
CA ARG A 61 17.96 1.98 -15.43
C ARG A 61 17.47 3.42 -15.24
N LYS A 62 16.15 3.58 -14.98
CA LYS A 62 15.58 4.92 -14.79
C LYS A 62 15.87 5.42 -13.39
N GLU A 63 15.79 6.72 -13.22
CA GLU A 63 15.85 7.32 -11.89
C GLU A 63 14.62 6.93 -11.10
N ILE A 64 14.78 6.84 -9.78
CA ILE A 64 13.65 6.59 -8.89
C ILE A 64 12.79 7.84 -8.86
N ALA A 65 11.47 7.68 -9.12
CA ALA A 65 10.54 8.79 -9.04
C ALA A 65 10.42 9.30 -7.60
N ASP A 66 10.27 10.60 -7.45
CA ASP A 66 10.00 11.21 -6.15
C ASP A 66 8.49 11.19 -5.93
N ALA A 67 8.02 10.19 -5.17
CA ALA A 67 6.59 10.00 -4.92
C ALA A 67 5.98 11.12 -4.07
N THR A 68 6.80 11.98 -3.46
CA THR A 68 6.27 13.15 -2.76
C THR A 68 5.84 14.25 -3.71
N LYS A 69 6.26 14.17 -4.97
CA LYS A 69 5.99 15.21 -5.99
C LYS A 69 5.14 14.71 -7.14
N THR A 70 5.33 13.47 -7.54
CA THR A 70 4.64 12.90 -8.70
C THR A 70 4.09 11.53 -8.36
N THR A 71 3.04 11.11 -9.06
CA THR A 71 2.43 9.80 -8.88
C THR A 71 2.26 9.13 -10.23
N GLU A 72 2.76 7.90 -10.34
CA GLU A 72 2.45 7.09 -11.50
C GLU A 72 1.35 6.08 -11.18
N VAL A 73 1.38 5.52 -9.97
CA VAL A 73 0.52 4.39 -9.60
C VAL A 73 -0.30 4.74 -8.38
N LEU A 74 -1.59 4.39 -8.42
CA LEU A 74 -2.48 4.43 -7.27
C LEU A 74 -2.73 2.98 -6.87
N THR A 75 -2.17 2.57 -5.73
CA THR A 75 -2.37 1.20 -5.25
C THR A 75 -3.64 1.14 -4.43
N CYS A 76 -4.63 0.44 -4.97
CA CYS A 76 -5.97 0.38 -4.37
C CYS A 76 -6.22 -1.00 -3.80
N LEU A 77 -6.60 -1.05 -2.52
CA LEU A 77 -6.94 -2.29 -1.83
C LEU A 77 -8.42 -2.26 -1.48
N ALA A 78 -9.14 -3.31 -1.85
CA ALA A 78 -10.55 -3.46 -1.50
C ALA A 78 -10.66 -4.28 -0.22
N VAL A 79 -11.42 -3.78 0.75
CA VAL A 79 -11.61 -4.43 2.04
C VAL A 79 -13.11 -4.69 2.29
N ASP A 80 -13.41 -5.40 3.38
CA ASP A 80 -14.74 -6.01 3.56
C ASP A 80 -15.81 -5.07 4.10
N SER A 81 -15.44 -3.90 4.63
CA SER A 81 -16.41 -3.00 5.24
C SER A 81 -15.89 -1.56 5.26
N LYS A 82 -16.84 -0.61 5.42
CA LYS A 82 -16.47 0.79 5.64
C LYS A 82 -15.67 0.97 6.92
N ASP A 83 -15.99 0.19 7.96
CA ASP A 83 -15.25 0.27 9.22
C ASP A 83 -13.80 -0.10 9.01
N GLU A 84 -13.53 -1.11 8.18
CA GLU A 84 -12.16 -1.52 7.89
C GLU A 84 -11.42 -0.45 7.09
N VAL A 85 -12.08 0.21 6.14
CA VAL A 85 -11.48 1.35 5.43
C VAL A 85 -11.03 2.40 6.45
N ASN A 86 -11.93 2.78 7.35
CA ASN A 86 -11.61 3.81 8.35
C ASN A 86 -10.52 3.36 9.32
N ARG A 87 -10.56 2.10 9.75
CA ARG A 87 -9.54 1.58 10.66
C ARG A 87 -8.14 1.68 10.05
N ILE A 88 -8.00 1.23 8.81
CA ILE A 88 -6.70 1.23 8.13
C ILE A 88 -6.20 2.65 7.93
N VAL A 89 -7.05 3.53 7.39
CA VAL A 89 -6.62 4.90 7.08
C VAL A 89 -6.36 5.70 8.35
N ASP A 90 -7.22 5.59 9.36
CA ASP A 90 -7.00 6.30 10.62
C ASP A 90 -5.70 5.84 11.29
N THR A 91 -5.44 4.53 11.28
CA THR A 91 -4.18 3.99 11.82
C THR A 91 -2.99 4.52 11.04
N ALA A 92 -3.10 4.58 9.70
CA ALA A 92 -2.02 5.11 8.86
C ALA A 92 -1.72 6.56 9.22
N LEU A 93 -2.75 7.39 9.38
CA LEU A 93 -2.57 8.80 9.74
C LEU A 93 -1.90 8.94 11.11
N GLU A 94 -2.27 8.09 12.08
CA GLU A 94 -1.63 8.09 13.39
C GLU A 94 -0.16 7.64 13.31
N ALA A 95 0.16 6.79 12.35
CA ALA A 95 1.51 6.24 12.18
C ALA A 95 2.42 7.10 11.31
N GLY A 96 1.95 8.28 10.87
CA GLY A 96 2.79 9.24 10.14
C GLY A 96 2.41 9.49 8.69
N ALA A 97 1.37 8.83 8.19
CA ALA A 97 0.87 9.08 6.85
C ALA A 97 0.11 10.41 6.79
N THR A 98 -0.14 10.90 5.58
CA THR A 98 -0.96 12.09 5.37
C THR A 98 -2.13 11.73 4.46
N GLU A 99 -3.23 12.46 4.57
CA GLU A 99 -4.39 12.24 3.71
C GLU A 99 -4.04 12.65 2.28
N ALA A 100 -4.29 11.75 1.31
CA ALA A 100 -3.97 12.03 -0.09
C ALA A 100 -5.08 12.82 -0.77
N ARG A 101 -6.32 12.55 -0.44
CA ARG A 101 -7.49 13.31 -0.93
C ARG A 101 -8.68 13.06 -0.02
N LYS A 102 -9.74 13.85 -0.21
CA LYS A 102 -10.96 13.73 0.59
C LYS A 102 -11.61 12.36 0.38
N PRO A 103 -12.29 11.85 1.41
CA PRO A 103 -13.05 10.60 1.27
C PRO A 103 -14.07 10.69 0.14
N MET A 104 -14.32 9.56 -0.53
CA MET A 104 -15.35 9.42 -1.53
C MET A 104 -16.42 8.47 -1.02
N ASP A 105 -17.68 8.93 -1.03
CA ASP A 105 -18.80 8.11 -0.59
C ASP A 105 -19.91 8.20 -1.62
N TYR A 106 -20.11 7.10 -2.35
CA TYR A 106 -21.17 7.00 -3.37
C TYR A 106 -22.31 6.10 -2.89
N GLY A 107 -22.34 5.76 -1.59
CA GLY A 107 -23.33 4.83 -1.04
C GLY A 107 -22.95 3.38 -1.28
N PHE A 108 -22.82 2.97 -2.54
CA PHE A 108 -22.40 1.60 -2.89
C PHE A 108 -20.87 1.42 -2.82
N MET A 109 -20.11 2.49 -2.75
CA MET A 109 -18.67 2.47 -2.64
C MET A 109 -18.22 3.57 -1.70
N PHE A 110 -17.31 3.22 -0.79
CA PHE A 110 -16.68 4.18 0.12
C PHE A 110 -15.17 4.01 0.03
N GLY A 111 -14.46 5.11 -0.10
CA GLY A 111 -13.01 5.07 -0.23
C GLY A 111 -12.32 6.22 0.46
N ARG A 112 -11.15 5.93 1.00
CA ARG A 112 -10.22 6.92 1.56
C ARG A 112 -8.82 6.60 1.07
N SER A 113 -7.92 7.55 1.19
CA SER A 113 -6.56 7.37 0.70
C SER A 113 -5.57 8.05 1.62
N PHE A 114 -4.33 7.58 1.55
CA PHE A 114 -3.23 8.21 2.30
C PHE A 114 -1.95 8.15 1.48
N ASN A 115 -1.05 9.09 1.77
CA ASN A 115 0.34 9.02 1.33
C ASN A 115 1.10 8.29 2.43
N ASP A 116 1.85 7.24 2.07
CA ASP A 116 2.66 6.56 3.07
C ASP A 116 3.89 7.40 3.45
N LEU A 117 4.83 6.84 4.19
CA LEU A 117 5.99 7.59 4.68
C LEU A 117 6.88 8.13 3.56
N ASP A 118 6.78 7.52 2.36
CA ASP A 118 7.58 7.91 1.20
C ASP A 118 6.77 8.68 0.15
N GLY A 119 5.48 8.89 0.40
CA GLY A 119 4.60 9.61 -0.51
C GLY A 119 3.86 8.71 -1.50
N HIS A 120 4.05 7.40 -1.46
CA HIS A 120 3.26 6.50 -2.30
C HIS A 120 1.81 6.54 -1.87
N ILE A 121 0.90 6.60 -2.84
CA ILE A 121 -0.53 6.70 -2.55
C ILE A 121 -1.16 5.33 -2.45
N TRP A 122 -1.87 5.11 -1.36
CA TRP A 122 -2.66 3.91 -1.11
C TRP A 122 -4.11 4.31 -1.00
N GLU A 123 -4.96 3.66 -1.79
CA GLU A 123 -6.42 3.84 -1.70
C GLU A 123 -7.00 2.60 -1.04
N ILE A 124 -7.87 2.83 -0.05
CA ILE A 124 -8.55 1.74 0.65
C ILE A 124 -10.03 1.92 0.38
N ILE A 125 -10.66 0.92 -0.25
CA ILE A 125 -12.05 1.02 -0.64
C ILE A 125 -12.87 -0.16 -0.13
N TRP A 126 -14.15 0.09 0.02
CA TRP A 126 -15.16 -0.93 0.21
C TRP A 126 -16.23 -0.73 -0.88
N MET A 127 -16.70 -1.83 -1.44
CA MET A 127 -17.81 -1.81 -2.38
C MET A 127 -18.89 -2.75 -1.88
N ASP A 128 -20.15 -2.32 -1.97
CA ASP A 128 -21.30 -3.15 -1.63
C ASP A 128 -21.31 -4.37 -2.55
N PRO A 129 -21.20 -5.60 -2.02
CA PRO A 129 -21.17 -6.79 -2.87
C PRO A 129 -22.41 -6.96 -3.73
N SER A 130 -23.55 -6.47 -3.26
CA SER A 130 -24.80 -6.58 -4.02
C SER A 130 -24.82 -5.64 -5.23
N HIS A 131 -23.95 -4.66 -5.28
CA HIS A 131 -23.86 -3.68 -6.36
C HIS A 131 -22.84 -4.07 -7.42
N VAL A 132 -21.88 -4.92 -7.06
CA VAL A 132 -20.81 -5.34 -7.98
C VAL A 132 -21.33 -6.45 -8.88
N GLN A 133 -21.21 -6.26 -10.19
CA GLN A 133 -21.59 -7.26 -11.17
C GLN A 133 -20.35 -8.00 -11.64
N GLN A 134 -20.51 -9.31 -11.77
CA GLN A 134 -19.43 -10.18 -12.23
C GLN A 134 -19.49 -10.39 -13.73
#